data_02b57c7574bf879909a303d2ef33d656
#
_entry.id   02b57c7574bf879909a303d2ef33d656
#
_cell.length_a   1.000
_cell.length_b   1.000
_cell.length_c   1.000
_cell.angle_alpha   90.00
_cell.angle_beta   90.00
_cell.angle_gamma   90.00
#
_symmetry.space_group_name_H-M   'P 1'
#
loop_
_entity.id
_entity.type
_entity.pdbx_description
1 polymer ?
#
loop_
_entity_poly.entity_id
_entity_poly.type
_entity_poly.pdbx_seq_one_letter_code
_entity_poly.pdbx_strand_id
1 'polypeptide(L)'
;LAAAGAARLLLGGQRPAALSLRTPMGWEVEVEPAALELCLGGAAARCAVRKDAGDDPDVTDGMLVWAEVRLRDAPGVAIDGGEGVGRVTRPGLDQPVGAAAINRVPRQMIADAVGAELAAAGRAGQGAAVTISIPGGAERAKRTFNPRLGIEGGLSVLGTSGIVRPMSEQAIVDTIALELRQAAQVSSRLILTPGSYGADWLAAQGLDRLGVPVVRCSNYIGEALDMAAAEQIGELLLAGHIGKLVKLAGGIMNTHSR
;
A
#
# COMPACT_ATOMS: atom_id res chain seq x y z
N LEU A 1 -11.16 -10.92 -3.18
CA LEU A 1 -12.34 -11.12 -4.01
C LEU A 1 -11.95 -11.44 -5.46
N ALA A 2 -11.30 -10.55 -6.23
CA ALA A 2 -10.95 -10.78 -7.64
C ALA A 2 -10.21 -12.11 -7.86
N ALA A 3 -9.20 -12.44 -7.03
CA ALA A 3 -8.45 -13.69 -7.14
C ALA A 3 -9.33 -14.93 -6.89
N ALA A 4 -10.24 -14.87 -5.92
CA ALA A 4 -11.21 -15.93 -5.67
C ALA A 4 -12.14 -16.14 -6.87
N GLY A 5 -12.70 -15.05 -7.43
CA GLY A 5 -13.57 -15.11 -8.61
C GLY A 5 -12.88 -15.71 -9.82
N ALA A 6 -11.63 -15.31 -10.10
CA ALA A 6 -10.84 -15.88 -11.17
C ALA A 6 -10.54 -17.38 -10.94
N ALA A 7 -10.15 -17.76 -9.71
CA ALA A 7 -9.89 -19.16 -9.35
C ALA A 7 -11.15 -20.02 -9.51
N ARG A 8 -12.30 -19.55 -9.03
CA ARG A 8 -13.59 -20.26 -9.15
C ARG A 8 -13.98 -20.49 -10.60
N LEU A 9 -13.85 -19.47 -11.44
CA LEU A 9 -14.11 -19.62 -12.88
C LEU A 9 -13.17 -20.63 -13.53
N LEU A 10 -11.87 -20.56 -13.23
CA LEU A 10 -10.86 -21.44 -13.80
C LEU A 10 -11.07 -22.91 -13.42
N LEU A 11 -11.49 -23.16 -12.18
CA LEU A 11 -11.63 -24.51 -11.62
C LEU A 11 -12.97 -25.16 -11.92
N GLY A 12 -14.05 -24.40 -11.95
CA GLY A 12 -15.40 -24.92 -12.07
C GLY A 12 -16.18 -24.46 -13.32
N GLY A 13 -15.61 -23.53 -14.09
CA GLY A 13 -16.30 -22.95 -15.27
C GLY A 13 -17.53 -22.10 -14.92
N GLN A 14 -17.90 -22.01 -13.66
CA GLN A 14 -19.07 -21.26 -13.21
C GLN A 14 -18.71 -19.78 -13.01
N ARG A 15 -19.60 -18.91 -13.48
CA ARG A 15 -19.49 -17.47 -13.27
C ARG A 15 -20.33 -17.10 -12.05
N PRO A 16 -19.70 -16.78 -10.88
CA PRO A 16 -20.45 -16.33 -9.74
C PRO A 16 -21.09 -14.96 -10.02
N ALA A 17 -22.36 -14.80 -9.62
CA ALA A 17 -23.04 -13.52 -9.68
C ALA A 17 -22.47 -12.54 -8.62
N ALA A 18 -22.08 -13.07 -7.48
CA ALA A 18 -21.46 -12.31 -6.42
C ALA A 18 -20.25 -13.05 -5.83
N LEU A 19 -19.32 -12.30 -5.28
CA LEU A 19 -18.11 -12.76 -4.60
C LEU A 19 -18.16 -12.30 -3.16
N SER A 20 -18.04 -13.20 -2.20
CA SER A 20 -17.97 -12.88 -0.78
C SER A 20 -16.60 -13.18 -0.21
N LEU A 21 -16.19 -12.39 0.78
CA LEU A 21 -14.96 -12.58 1.52
C LEU A 21 -15.14 -12.08 2.96
N ARG A 22 -14.66 -12.85 3.92
CA ARG A 22 -14.54 -12.38 5.29
C ARG A 22 -13.23 -11.60 5.46
N THR A 23 -13.34 -10.34 5.88
CA THR A 23 -12.17 -9.48 6.12
C THR A 23 -11.44 -9.88 7.39
N PRO A 24 -10.17 -9.44 7.60
CA PRO A 24 -9.44 -9.64 8.86
C PRO A 24 -10.16 -9.06 10.09
N MET A 25 -11.02 -8.06 9.90
CA MET A 25 -11.90 -7.50 10.95
C MET A 25 -13.12 -8.37 11.26
N GLY A 26 -13.31 -9.48 10.54
CA GLY A 26 -14.42 -10.39 10.70
C GLY A 26 -15.71 -9.99 9.96
N TRP A 27 -15.68 -8.91 9.19
CA TRP A 27 -16.83 -8.46 8.39
C TRP A 27 -16.92 -9.26 7.10
N GLU A 28 -18.12 -9.60 6.72
CA GLU A 28 -18.40 -10.22 5.42
C GLU A 28 -18.68 -9.12 4.40
N VAL A 29 -17.92 -9.15 3.30
CA VAL A 29 -18.06 -8.21 2.19
C VAL A 29 -18.47 -8.99 0.97
N GLU A 30 -19.54 -8.54 0.31
CA GLU A 30 -20.03 -9.12 -0.93
C GLU A 30 -19.99 -8.06 -2.04
N VAL A 31 -19.49 -8.46 -3.22
CA VAL A 31 -19.43 -7.59 -4.40
C VAL A 31 -19.74 -8.37 -5.68
N GLU A 32 -20.33 -7.69 -6.64
CA GLU A 32 -20.46 -8.21 -7.99
C GLU A 32 -19.15 -8.03 -8.75
N PRO A 33 -18.67 -9.06 -9.50
CA PRO A 33 -17.49 -8.89 -10.34
C PRO A 33 -17.80 -7.92 -11.48
N ALA A 34 -16.94 -6.93 -11.68
CA ALA A 34 -17.04 -5.96 -12.77
C ALA A 34 -16.72 -6.63 -14.14
N ALA A 35 -15.86 -7.64 -14.12
CA ALA A 35 -15.55 -8.49 -15.28
C ALA A 35 -15.06 -9.86 -14.79
N LEU A 36 -15.35 -10.90 -15.58
CA LEU A 36 -14.93 -12.27 -15.29
C LEU A 36 -14.83 -13.06 -16.59
N GLU A 37 -13.64 -13.55 -16.94
CA GLU A 37 -13.39 -14.19 -18.22
C GLU A 37 -12.28 -15.25 -18.17
N LEU A 38 -12.41 -16.28 -19.01
CA LEU A 38 -11.32 -17.20 -19.31
C LEU A 38 -10.38 -16.57 -20.34
N CYS A 39 -9.11 -16.79 -20.18
CA CYS A 39 -8.06 -16.34 -21.11
C CYS A 39 -7.06 -17.46 -21.40
N LEU A 40 -6.17 -17.22 -22.36
CA LEU A 40 -5.16 -18.19 -22.80
C LEU A 40 -5.76 -19.56 -23.18
N GLY A 41 -6.89 -19.56 -23.91
CA GLY A 41 -7.54 -20.81 -24.31
C GLY A 41 -8.07 -21.65 -23.14
N GLY A 42 -8.40 -21.03 -22.01
CA GLY A 42 -8.89 -21.71 -20.80
C GLY A 42 -7.79 -22.09 -19.79
N ALA A 43 -6.52 -21.80 -20.09
CA ALA A 43 -5.41 -22.07 -19.17
C ALA A 43 -5.28 -21.03 -18.04
N ALA A 44 -6.00 -19.92 -18.15
CA ALA A 44 -6.07 -18.87 -17.13
C ALA A 44 -7.49 -18.32 -17.05
N ALA A 45 -7.80 -17.69 -15.91
CA ALA A 45 -8.97 -16.85 -15.75
C ALA A 45 -8.59 -15.53 -15.12
N ARG A 46 -9.35 -14.48 -15.43
CA ARG A 46 -9.19 -13.18 -14.78
C ARG A 46 -10.53 -12.62 -14.33
N CYS A 47 -10.48 -11.90 -13.24
CA CYS A 47 -11.64 -11.25 -12.63
C CYS A 47 -11.25 -9.83 -12.23
N ALA A 48 -12.17 -8.90 -12.42
CA ALA A 48 -12.04 -7.54 -11.94
C ALA A 48 -13.08 -7.24 -10.88
N VAL A 49 -12.66 -6.53 -9.84
CA VAL A 49 -13.54 -5.96 -8.82
C VAL A 49 -13.29 -4.46 -8.78
N ARG A 50 -14.36 -3.67 -8.67
CA ARG A 50 -14.25 -2.22 -8.51
C ARG A 50 -13.89 -1.90 -7.06
N LYS A 51 -12.87 -1.07 -6.87
CA LYS A 51 -12.56 -0.54 -5.56
C LYS A 51 -13.63 0.45 -5.15
N ASP A 52 -14.16 0.28 -3.96
CA ASP A 52 -15.06 1.20 -3.28
C ASP A 52 -14.30 1.79 -2.08
N ALA A 53 -14.10 3.09 -2.09
CA ALA A 53 -13.44 3.81 -1.00
C ALA A 53 -14.45 4.39 0.01
N GLY A 54 -15.76 4.20 -0.21
CA GLY A 54 -16.80 4.78 0.63
C GLY A 54 -16.70 6.31 0.64
N ASP A 55 -16.72 6.89 1.82
CA ASP A 55 -16.63 8.35 2.01
C ASP A 55 -15.20 8.90 1.98
N ASP A 56 -14.18 8.05 1.76
CA ASP A 56 -12.79 8.50 1.69
C ASP A 56 -12.50 9.17 0.34
N PRO A 57 -11.93 10.40 0.30
CA PRO A 57 -11.50 11.06 -0.92
C PRO A 57 -10.24 10.41 -1.55
N ASP A 58 -10.23 9.08 -1.61
CA ASP A 58 -9.12 8.29 -2.15
C ASP A 58 -9.03 8.45 -3.68
N VAL A 59 -7.87 8.85 -4.16
CA VAL A 59 -7.60 9.00 -5.61
C VAL A 59 -7.75 7.68 -6.39
N THR A 60 -7.82 6.55 -5.70
CA THR A 60 -7.96 5.21 -6.29
C THR A 60 -9.38 4.68 -6.25
N ASP A 61 -10.35 5.49 -5.78
CA ASP A 61 -11.76 5.11 -5.80
C ASP A 61 -12.24 4.81 -7.22
N GLY A 62 -13.11 3.81 -7.36
CA GLY A 62 -13.69 3.36 -8.61
C GLY A 62 -12.73 2.61 -9.56
N MET A 63 -11.43 2.50 -9.23
CA MET A 63 -10.48 1.76 -10.05
C MET A 63 -10.79 0.26 -10.07
N LEU A 64 -10.51 -0.39 -11.20
CA LEU A 64 -10.65 -1.84 -11.31
C LEU A 64 -9.37 -2.52 -10.82
N VAL A 65 -9.54 -3.43 -9.88
CA VAL A 65 -8.49 -4.33 -9.42
C VAL A 65 -8.70 -5.69 -10.09
N TRP A 66 -7.79 -6.04 -10.96
CA TRP A 66 -7.78 -7.30 -11.67
C TRP A 66 -6.93 -8.34 -10.96
N ALA A 67 -7.36 -9.58 -10.99
CA ALA A 67 -6.54 -10.74 -10.67
C ALA A 67 -6.62 -11.74 -11.81
N GLU A 68 -5.47 -12.13 -12.33
CA GLU A 68 -5.34 -13.28 -13.25
C GLU A 68 -4.82 -14.47 -12.46
N VAL A 69 -5.46 -15.62 -12.61
CA VAL A 69 -5.09 -16.86 -11.94
C VAL A 69 -4.76 -17.92 -12.99
N ARG A 70 -3.62 -18.59 -12.78
CA ARG A 70 -3.17 -19.76 -13.54
C ARG A 70 -2.84 -20.88 -12.57
N LEU A 71 -3.15 -22.12 -12.95
CA LEU A 71 -2.69 -23.28 -12.18
C LEU A 71 -1.19 -23.51 -12.41
N ARG A 72 -0.53 -24.09 -11.43
CA ARG A 72 0.88 -24.49 -11.48
C ARG A 72 1.07 -25.83 -10.76
N ASP A 73 2.10 -26.59 -11.17
CA ASP A 73 2.37 -27.89 -10.57
C ASP A 73 2.98 -27.77 -9.15
N ALA A 74 3.79 -26.72 -8.91
CA ALA A 74 4.35 -26.48 -7.60
C ALA A 74 3.27 -26.03 -6.62
N PRO A 75 3.19 -26.60 -5.40
CA PRO A 75 2.17 -26.25 -4.42
C PRO A 75 2.29 -24.80 -3.95
N GLY A 76 1.18 -24.30 -3.36
CA GLY A 76 1.10 -22.96 -2.81
C GLY A 76 0.70 -21.90 -3.84
N VAL A 77 0.46 -20.68 -3.36
CA VAL A 77 0.00 -19.55 -4.18
C VAL A 77 1.13 -18.54 -4.34
N ALA A 78 1.66 -18.44 -5.57
CA ALA A 78 2.64 -17.40 -5.92
C ALA A 78 1.89 -16.13 -6.35
N ILE A 79 2.28 -14.98 -5.79
CA ILE A 79 1.59 -13.70 -6.03
C ILE A 79 2.59 -12.68 -6.54
N ASP A 80 2.25 -12.03 -7.65
CA ASP A 80 3.04 -10.93 -8.19
C ASP A 80 2.14 -9.77 -8.69
N GLY A 81 2.76 -8.62 -8.97
CA GLY A 81 2.13 -7.45 -9.54
C GLY A 81 2.33 -7.39 -11.05
N GLY A 82 1.27 -7.07 -11.77
CA GLY A 82 1.24 -6.74 -13.19
C GLY A 82 1.12 -5.23 -13.42
N GLU A 83 0.45 -4.86 -14.50
CA GLU A 83 0.22 -3.48 -14.89
C GLU A 83 -0.35 -2.64 -13.73
N GLY A 84 0.25 -1.46 -13.49
CA GLY A 84 -0.23 -0.49 -12.51
C GLY A 84 -0.03 -0.85 -11.04
N VAL A 85 0.56 -2.02 -10.75
CA VAL A 85 1.06 -2.36 -9.41
C VAL A 85 2.54 -1.99 -9.33
N GLY A 86 2.90 -1.20 -8.33
CA GLY A 86 4.25 -0.70 -8.14
C GLY A 86 5.24 -1.78 -7.72
N ARG A 87 6.52 -1.51 -7.95
CA ARG A 87 7.65 -2.31 -7.47
C ARG A 87 8.39 -1.56 -6.37
N VAL A 88 8.84 -2.30 -5.38
CA VAL A 88 9.70 -1.78 -4.31
C VAL A 88 11.08 -1.50 -4.86
N THR A 89 11.57 -0.26 -4.70
CA THR A 89 12.90 0.17 -5.18
C THR A 89 13.85 0.54 -4.04
N ARG A 90 13.34 0.66 -2.80
CA ARG A 90 14.12 0.99 -1.60
C ARG A 90 13.85 0.01 -0.48
N PRO A 91 14.85 -0.29 0.37
CA PRO A 91 14.64 -1.12 1.56
C PRO A 91 13.75 -0.43 2.59
N GLY A 92 13.29 -1.18 3.60
CA GLY A 92 12.45 -0.68 4.71
C GLY A 92 10.95 -0.82 4.49
N LEU A 93 10.51 -1.30 3.34
CA LEU A 93 9.11 -1.67 3.08
C LEU A 93 8.81 -3.12 3.51
N ASP A 94 7.54 -3.48 3.56
CA ASP A 94 7.07 -4.84 3.92
C ASP A 94 7.59 -5.91 2.93
N GLN A 95 7.83 -5.51 1.68
CA GLN A 95 8.35 -6.39 0.64
C GLN A 95 9.79 -6.04 0.28
N PRO A 96 10.61 -7.01 -0.12
CA PRO A 96 11.98 -6.76 -0.53
C PRO A 96 12.06 -5.96 -1.82
N VAL A 97 13.23 -5.33 -2.04
CA VAL A 97 13.51 -4.59 -3.29
C VAL A 97 13.33 -5.51 -4.50
N GLY A 98 12.69 -5.00 -5.54
CA GLY A 98 12.31 -5.73 -6.77
C GLY A 98 10.96 -6.43 -6.71
N ALA A 99 10.42 -6.71 -5.53
CA ALA A 99 9.11 -7.34 -5.39
C ALA A 99 7.96 -6.38 -5.69
N ALA A 100 6.81 -6.94 -6.07
CA ALA A 100 5.57 -6.17 -6.18
C ALA A 100 5.17 -5.59 -4.83
N ALA A 101 4.75 -4.34 -4.83
CA ALA A 101 4.31 -3.61 -3.64
C ALA A 101 2.92 -4.09 -3.18
N ILE A 102 2.82 -5.38 -2.89
CA ILE A 102 1.65 -6.04 -2.32
C ILE A 102 2.04 -6.52 -0.93
N ASN A 103 1.52 -5.87 0.12
CA ASN A 103 1.91 -6.12 1.49
C ASN A 103 1.48 -7.51 1.99
N ARG A 104 2.04 -7.94 3.11
CA ARG A 104 1.86 -9.29 3.67
C ARG A 104 0.39 -9.66 3.87
N VAL A 105 -0.41 -8.77 4.47
CA VAL A 105 -1.82 -9.08 4.75
C VAL A 105 -2.63 -9.28 3.47
N PRO A 106 -2.61 -8.40 2.45
CA PRO A 106 -3.22 -8.67 1.15
C PRO A 106 -2.71 -9.96 0.49
N ARG A 107 -1.41 -10.25 0.55
CA ARG A 107 -0.86 -11.52 0.04
C ARG A 107 -1.49 -12.72 0.72
N GLN A 108 -1.58 -12.70 2.05
CA GLN A 108 -2.21 -13.77 2.81
C GLN A 108 -3.68 -13.93 2.42
N MET A 109 -4.45 -12.84 2.37
CA MET A 109 -5.86 -12.88 1.96
C MET A 109 -6.05 -13.45 0.56
N ILE A 110 -5.16 -13.12 -0.39
CA ILE A 110 -5.19 -13.67 -1.75
C ILE A 110 -4.88 -15.17 -1.71
N ALA A 111 -3.85 -15.58 -0.98
CA ALA A 111 -3.45 -16.97 -0.87
C ALA A 111 -4.54 -17.83 -0.23
N ASP A 112 -5.14 -17.35 0.85
CA ASP A 112 -6.23 -18.05 1.55
C ASP A 112 -7.47 -18.20 0.65
N ALA A 113 -7.85 -17.13 -0.03
CA ALA A 113 -9.01 -17.12 -0.91
C ALA A 113 -8.85 -18.07 -2.11
N VAL A 114 -7.67 -18.07 -2.75
CA VAL A 114 -7.38 -19.00 -3.87
C VAL A 114 -7.22 -20.42 -3.36
N GLY A 115 -6.57 -20.62 -2.20
CA GLY A 115 -6.43 -21.92 -1.56
C GLY A 115 -7.78 -22.56 -1.21
N ALA A 116 -8.73 -21.76 -0.74
CA ALA A 116 -10.10 -22.22 -0.47
C ALA A 116 -10.81 -22.71 -1.75
N GLU A 117 -10.68 -21.98 -2.86
CA GLU A 117 -11.26 -22.40 -4.15
C GLU A 117 -10.58 -23.70 -4.70
N LEU A 118 -9.25 -23.81 -4.55
CA LEU A 118 -8.53 -25.05 -4.89
C LEU A 118 -9.02 -26.24 -4.06
N ALA A 119 -9.19 -26.04 -2.75
CA ALA A 119 -9.68 -27.09 -1.86
C ALA A 119 -11.12 -27.49 -2.20
N ALA A 120 -12.00 -26.52 -2.45
CA ALA A 120 -13.38 -26.77 -2.85
C ALA A 120 -13.48 -27.55 -4.18
N ALA A 121 -12.53 -27.35 -5.09
CA ALA A 121 -12.43 -28.10 -6.35
C ALA A 121 -11.72 -29.47 -6.20
N GLY A 122 -11.39 -29.91 -4.99
CA GLY A 122 -10.66 -31.16 -4.75
C GLY A 122 -9.18 -31.11 -5.16
N ARG A 123 -8.59 -29.92 -5.30
CA ARG A 123 -7.22 -29.69 -5.78
C ARG A 123 -6.32 -29.03 -4.71
N ALA A 124 -6.54 -29.34 -3.43
CA ALA A 124 -5.80 -28.75 -2.31
C ALA A 124 -4.26 -28.87 -2.38
N GLY A 125 -3.74 -29.87 -3.10
CA GLY A 125 -2.29 -30.03 -3.32
C GLY A 125 -1.73 -29.28 -4.54
N GLN A 126 -2.59 -28.69 -5.36
CA GLN A 126 -2.18 -27.95 -6.55
C GLN A 126 -1.90 -26.47 -6.19
N GLY A 127 -0.94 -25.87 -6.89
CA GLY A 127 -0.65 -24.47 -6.71
C GLY A 127 -1.29 -23.55 -7.74
N ALA A 128 -1.23 -22.26 -7.47
CA ALA A 128 -1.67 -21.23 -8.39
C ALA A 128 -0.65 -20.08 -8.48
N ALA A 129 -0.59 -19.44 -9.64
CA ALA A 129 0.07 -18.15 -9.82
C ALA A 129 -1.02 -17.08 -9.97
N VAL A 130 -0.89 -16.01 -9.21
CA VAL A 130 -1.83 -14.87 -9.19
C VAL A 130 -1.09 -13.61 -9.58
N THR A 131 -1.56 -12.93 -10.61
CA THR A 131 -1.06 -11.61 -11.01
C THR A 131 -2.13 -10.57 -10.73
N ILE A 132 -1.81 -9.59 -9.90
CA ILE A 132 -2.70 -8.45 -9.59
C ILE A 132 -2.35 -7.28 -10.49
N SER A 133 -3.34 -6.70 -11.16
CA SER A 133 -3.17 -5.54 -12.04
C SER A 133 -4.20 -4.46 -11.70
N ILE A 134 -3.79 -3.20 -11.84
CA ILE A 134 -4.63 -2.02 -11.60
C ILE A 134 -4.42 -1.07 -12.79
N PRO A 135 -5.11 -1.26 -13.92
CA PRO A 135 -4.95 -0.41 -15.09
C PRO A 135 -5.07 1.06 -14.76
N GLY A 136 -4.13 1.89 -15.26
CA GLY A 136 -4.02 3.31 -14.90
C GLY A 136 -3.37 3.57 -13.55
N GLY A 137 -2.95 2.54 -12.81
CA GLY A 137 -2.34 2.67 -11.49
C GLY A 137 -1.02 3.46 -11.49
N ALA A 138 -0.23 3.37 -12.56
CA ALA A 138 1.02 4.13 -12.70
C ALA A 138 0.79 5.65 -12.65
N GLU A 139 -0.24 6.15 -13.34
CA GLU A 139 -0.60 7.57 -13.32
C GLU A 139 -1.18 7.99 -11.97
N ARG A 140 -2.04 7.15 -11.39
CA ARG A 140 -2.63 7.43 -10.07
C ARG A 140 -1.58 7.46 -8.98
N ALA A 141 -0.57 6.59 -9.03
CA ALA A 141 0.52 6.53 -8.06
C ALA A 141 1.28 7.85 -7.92
N LYS A 142 1.40 8.64 -8.98
CA LYS A 142 2.04 9.97 -8.96
C LYS A 142 1.37 10.95 -7.98
N ARG A 143 0.10 10.72 -7.65
CA ARG A 143 -0.71 11.52 -6.73
C ARG A 143 -0.79 10.93 -5.32
N THR A 144 -0.03 9.87 -5.05
CA THR A 144 0.06 9.19 -3.75
C THR A 144 1.44 9.37 -3.13
N PHE A 145 1.64 8.79 -1.95
CA PHE A 145 2.96 8.76 -1.30
C PHE A 145 3.91 7.72 -1.89
N ASN A 146 3.45 6.84 -2.78
CA ASN A 146 4.24 5.73 -3.30
C ASN A 146 5.62 6.12 -3.85
N PRO A 147 5.77 7.16 -4.72
CA PRO A 147 7.08 7.53 -5.23
C PRO A 147 8.06 7.96 -4.14
N ARG A 148 7.55 8.62 -3.09
CA ARG A 148 8.37 9.06 -1.95
C ARG A 148 8.86 7.89 -1.12
N LEU A 149 8.04 6.82 -1.01
CA LEU A 149 8.34 5.60 -0.28
C LEU A 149 9.23 4.62 -1.08
N GLY A 150 9.59 4.95 -2.31
CA GLY A 150 10.34 4.04 -3.18
C GLY A 150 9.47 2.91 -3.73
N ILE A 151 8.24 3.22 -4.07
CA ILE A 151 7.35 2.35 -4.83
C ILE A 151 7.13 2.98 -6.20
N GLU A 152 7.67 2.35 -7.24
CA GLU A 152 7.69 2.90 -8.59
C GLU A 152 6.85 2.08 -9.57
N GLY A 153 6.39 2.71 -10.64
CA GLY A 153 5.64 2.07 -11.72
C GLY A 153 4.16 1.79 -11.42
N GLY A 154 3.67 2.07 -10.21
CA GLY A 154 2.26 1.82 -9.89
C GLY A 154 1.88 2.04 -8.43
N LEU A 155 0.68 1.58 -8.12
CA LEU A 155 0.10 1.63 -6.78
C LEU A 155 0.60 0.49 -5.90
N SER A 156 0.61 0.71 -4.59
CA SER A 156 0.75 -0.36 -3.61
C SER A 156 -0.60 -0.98 -3.27
N VAL A 157 -0.62 -2.28 -3.01
CA VAL A 157 -1.75 -3.00 -2.45
C VAL A 157 -1.47 -3.22 -0.97
N LEU A 158 -2.12 -2.43 -0.14
CA LEU A 158 -1.90 -2.41 1.30
C LEU A 158 -3.24 -2.45 2.05
N GLY A 159 -3.17 -2.66 3.35
CA GLY A 159 -4.30 -2.69 4.27
C GLY A 159 -4.16 -3.85 5.25
N THR A 160 -4.55 -3.62 6.49
CA THR A 160 -4.51 -4.60 7.57
C THR A 160 -5.90 -5.10 7.94
N SER A 161 -6.92 -4.29 7.67
CA SER A 161 -8.31 -4.56 8.05
C SER A 161 -9.19 -5.07 6.90
N GLY A 162 -8.80 -4.78 5.65
CA GLY A 162 -9.65 -4.97 4.47
C GLY A 162 -10.77 -3.93 4.33
N ILE A 163 -10.83 -2.95 5.24
CA ILE A 163 -11.82 -1.87 5.27
C ILE A 163 -11.10 -0.53 5.20
N VAL A 164 -11.57 0.37 4.35
CA VAL A 164 -11.08 1.75 4.28
C VAL A 164 -11.66 2.53 5.47
N ARG A 165 -10.79 3.26 6.17
CA ARG A 165 -11.20 4.21 7.21
C ARG A 165 -10.84 5.61 6.72
N PRO A 166 -11.81 6.45 6.37
CA PRO A 166 -11.56 7.79 5.87
C PRO A 166 -10.72 8.63 6.85
N MET A 167 -9.79 9.42 6.32
CA MET A 167 -8.96 10.37 7.07
C MET A 167 -8.30 9.78 8.32
N SER A 168 -7.78 8.57 8.22
CA SER A 168 -7.10 7.89 9.33
C SER A 168 -5.83 8.64 9.73
N GLU A 169 -5.83 9.29 10.90
CA GLU A 169 -4.63 9.89 11.50
C GLU A 169 -3.52 8.85 11.65
N GLN A 170 -3.88 7.62 12.00
CA GLN A 170 -2.93 6.51 12.13
C GLN A 170 -2.22 6.22 10.81
N ALA A 171 -2.89 6.28 9.67
CA ALA A 171 -2.26 6.06 8.37
C ALA A 171 -1.19 7.12 8.05
N ILE A 172 -1.41 8.36 8.49
CA ILE A 172 -0.40 9.43 8.35
C ILE A 172 0.80 9.13 9.25
N VAL A 173 0.56 8.77 10.52
CA VAL A 173 1.61 8.42 11.48
C VAL A 173 2.42 7.21 11.01
N ASP A 174 1.76 6.16 10.51
CA ASP A 174 2.41 4.97 9.95
C ASP A 174 3.29 5.32 8.73
N THR A 175 2.83 6.26 7.90
CA THR A 175 3.62 6.76 6.74
C THR A 175 4.87 7.50 7.22
N ILE A 176 4.75 8.35 8.24
CA ILE A 176 5.89 9.07 8.85
C ILE A 176 6.88 8.06 9.43
N ALA A 177 6.41 7.06 10.17
CA ALA A 177 7.25 6.00 10.73
C ALA A 177 8.05 5.26 9.65
N LEU A 178 7.40 4.96 8.53
CA LEU A 178 8.05 4.30 7.41
C LEU A 178 9.12 5.19 6.76
N GLU A 179 8.82 6.47 6.49
CA GLU A 179 9.79 7.42 5.93
C GLU A 179 11.00 7.61 6.86
N LEU A 180 10.77 7.71 8.17
CA LEU A 180 11.83 7.82 9.19
C LEU A 180 12.72 6.60 9.21
N ARG A 181 12.13 5.40 9.21
CA ARG A 181 12.88 4.15 9.17
C ARG A 181 13.75 4.03 7.90
N GLN A 182 13.22 4.43 6.74
CA GLN A 182 13.99 4.46 5.50
C GLN A 182 15.14 5.49 5.57
N ALA A 183 14.89 6.67 6.14
CA ALA A 183 15.89 7.71 6.32
C ALA A 183 17.03 7.24 7.25
N ALA A 184 16.70 6.57 8.35
CA ALA A 184 17.66 6.04 9.32
C ALA A 184 18.61 4.98 8.72
N GLN A 185 18.18 4.26 7.69
CA GLN A 185 19.04 3.27 7.00
C GLN A 185 20.16 3.91 6.17
N VAL A 186 20.01 5.17 5.79
CA VAL A 186 20.97 5.86 4.91
C VAL A 186 21.71 6.99 5.59
N SER A 187 21.23 7.50 6.73
CA SER A 187 21.86 8.60 7.46
C SER A 187 21.50 8.59 8.92
N SER A 188 22.48 8.92 9.79
CA SER A 188 22.23 9.26 11.21
C SER A 188 21.77 10.69 11.40
N ARG A 189 21.66 11.48 10.34
CA ARG A 189 21.17 12.86 10.34
C ARG A 189 19.88 12.97 9.56
N LEU A 190 18.95 13.79 10.04
CA LEU A 190 17.61 13.93 9.49
C LEU A 190 17.18 15.40 9.47
N ILE A 191 16.44 15.79 8.44
CA ILE A 191 15.68 17.04 8.44
C ILE A 191 14.19 16.68 8.54
N LEU A 192 13.52 17.22 9.56
CA LEU A 192 12.09 17.04 9.79
C LEU A 192 11.33 18.31 9.43
N THR A 193 10.26 18.20 8.64
CA THR A 193 9.43 19.35 8.25
C THR A 193 7.95 19.07 8.51
N PRO A 194 7.23 19.98 9.20
CA PRO A 194 5.80 19.85 9.43
C PRO A 194 4.92 20.10 8.19
N GLY A 195 5.50 20.48 7.06
CA GLY A 195 4.73 20.77 5.85
C GLY A 195 5.59 21.26 4.68
N SER A 196 4.93 21.71 3.59
CA SER A 196 5.62 22.17 2.39
C SER A 196 6.50 23.40 2.62
N TYR A 197 6.05 24.37 3.44
CA TYR A 197 6.81 25.59 3.72
C TYR A 197 8.25 25.33 4.18
N GLY A 198 8.45 24.35 5.10
CA GLY A 198 9.78 23.97 5.54
C GLY A 198 10.62 23.36 4.41
N ALA A 199 10.01 22.48 3.62
CA ALA A 199 10.68 21.84 2.48
C ALA A 199 11.03 22.87 1.38
N ASP A 200 10.12 23.79 1.07
CA ASP A 200 10.32 24.83 0.06
C ASP A 200 11.42 25.81 0.51
N TRP A 201 11.45 26.16 1.80
CA TRP A 201 12.51 27.00 2.37
C TRP A 201 13.87 26.29 2.30
N LEU A 202 13.94 25.00 2.67
CA LEU A 202 15.17 24.21 2.57
C LEU A 202 15.70 24.18 1.13
N ALA A 203 14.83 23.97 0.15
CA ALA A 203 15.19 23.99 -1.26
C ALA A 203 15.70 25.37 -1.71
N ALA A 204 15.03 26.45 -1.27
CA ALA A 204 15.44 27.83 -1.56
C ALA A 204 16.84 28.17 -0.99
N GLN A 205 17.21 27.55 0.14
CA GLN A 205 18.54 27.70 0.76
C GLN A 205 19.57 26.69 0.24
N GLY A 206 19.17 25.77 -0.67
CA GLY A 206 20.05 24.71 -1.18
C GLY A 206 20.39 23.63 -0.15
N LEU A 207 19.69 23.60 1.00
CA LEU A 207 19.92 22.65 2.09
C LEU A 207 19.39 21.24 1.78
N ASP A 208 18.49 21.12 0.82
CA ASP A 208 18.00 19.87 0.24
C ASP A 208 19.12 19.09 -0.49
N ARG A 209 20.20 19.78 -0.89
CA ARG A 209 21.34 19.21 -1.62
C ARG A 209 22.43 18.64 -0.69
N LEU A 210 22.28 18.77 0.63
CA LEU A 210 23.27 18.27 1.58
C LEU A 210 23.31 16.73 1.68
N GLY A 211 22.45 16.02 0.97
CA GLY A 211 22.34 14.55 1.05
C GLY A 211 21.77 14.04 2.36
N VAL A 212 21.22 14.94 3.20
CA VAL A 212 20.52 14.58 4.42
C VAL A 212 19.04 14.32 4.08
N PRO A 213 18.48 13.18 4.50
CA PRO A 213 17.07 12.87 4.24
C PRO A 213 16.13 13.92 4.84
N VAL A 214 15.09 14.29 4.08
CA VAL A 214 14.04 15.19 4.52
C VAL A 214 12.75 14.40 4.68
N VAL A 215 12.20 14.33 5.90
CA VAL A 215 10.95 13.66 6.22
C VAL A 215 9.88 14.68 6.57
N ARG A 216 8.66 14.48 6.02
CA ARG A 216 7.51 15.34 6.32
C ARG A 216 6.65 14.70 7.42
N CYS A 217 6.54 15.39 8.56
CA CYS A 217 5.80 14.88 9.72
C CYS A 217 4.39 15.47 9.89
N SER A 218 3.89 16.29 8.96
CA SER A 218 2.58 16.93 9.06
C SER A 218 2.43 17.70 10.39
N ASN A 219 1.39 17.43 11.15
CA ASN A 219 1.15 18.01 12.48
C ASN A 219 1.68 17.13 13.62
N TYR A 220 2.15 15.91 13.31
CA TYR A 220 2.55 14.86 14.26
C TYR A 220 4.04 14.99 14.60
N ILE A 221 4.46 16.18 15.07
CA ILE A 221 5.88 16.46 15.31
C ILE A 221 6.38 15.65 16.50
N GLY A 222 5.57 15.52 17.57
CA GLY A 222 5.93 14.73 18.75
C GLY A 222 6.19 13.28 18.41
N GLU A 223 5.22 12.64 17.76
CA GLU A 223 5.32 11.25 17.29
C GLU A 223 6.54 11.05 16.38
N ALA A 224 6.80 12.01 15.48
CA ALA A 224 7.95 11.94 14.59
C ALA A 224 9.30 12.08 15.33
N LEU A 225 9.38 12.88 16.37
CA LEU A 225 10.57 13.01 17.23
C LEU A 225 10.82 11.71 18.01
N ASP A 226 9.77 11.13 18.60
CA ASP A 226 9.86 9.87 19.34
C ASP A 226 10.30 8.73 18.43
N MET A 227 9.76 8.66 17.19
CA MET A 227 10.16 7.69 16.18
C MET A 227 11.61 7.90 15.73
N ALA A 228 12.06 9.15 15.51
CA ALA A 228 13.43 9.44 15.14
C ALA A 228 14.41 9.02 16.25
N ALA A 229 14.03 9.19 17.50
CA ALA A 229 14.83 8.73 18.64
C ALA A 229 14.87 7.20 18.71
N ALA A 230 13.75 6.52 18.47
CA ALA A 230 13.69 5.05 18.41
C ALA A 230 14.53 4.45 17.27
N GLU A 231 14.62 5.13 16.14
CA GLU A 231 15.48 4.76 15.00
C GLU A 231 16.94 5.24 15.16
N GLN A 232 17.31 5.75 16.36
CA GLN A 232 18.67 6.17 16.71
C GLN A 232 19.25 7.29 15.84
N ILE A 233 18.42 8.20 15.36
CA ILE A 233 18.86 9.40 14.66
C ILE A 233 19.67 10.29 15.64
N GLY A 234 20.94 10.55 15.31
CA GLY A 234 21.87 11.29 16.18
C GLY A 234 21.71 12.81 16.09
N GLU A 235 21.38 13.33 14.89
CA GLU A 235 21.20 14.76 14.66
C GLU A 235 19.90 15.03 13.87
N LEU A 236 19.08 15.95 14.37
CA LEU A 236 17.82 16.32 13.74
C LEU A 236 17.70 17.83 13.59
N LEU A 237 17.49 18.30 12.35
CA LEU A 237 17.10 19.67 12.07
C LEU A 237 15.58 19.74 11.87
N LEU A 238 14.89 20.50 12.70
CA LEU A 238 13.48 20.81 12.52
C LEU A 238 13.33 22.12 11.75
N ALA A 239 12.75 22.08 10.54
CA ALA A 239 12.54 23.23 9.69
C ALA A 239 11.04 23.41 9.40
N GLY A 240 10.46 24.54 9.76
CA GLY A 240 9.03 24.77 9.58
C GLY A 240 8.60 26.21 9.80
N HIS A 241 7.32 26.46 9.53
CA HIS A 241 6.74 27.79 9.76
C HIS A 241 6.72 28.13 11.27
N ILE A 242 7.06 29.36 11.61
CA ILE A 242 7.15 29.85 13.00
C ILE A 242 5.86 29.56 13.80
N GLY A 243 4.69 29.65 13.17
CA GLY A 243 3.41 29.38 13.82
C GLY A 243 3.25 27.93 14.31
N LYS A 244 3.99 26.97 13.75
CA LYS A 244 4.05 25.61 14.27
C LYS A 244 5.16 25.46 15.31
N LEU A 245 6.32 26.06 15.08
CA LEU A 245 7.47 25.95 15.99
C LEU A 245 7.17 26.61 17.34
N VAL A 246 6.43 27.72 17.38
CA VAL A 246 6.04 28.36 18.63
C VAL A 246 5.10 27.48 19.47
N LYS A 247 4.27 26.65 18.83
CA LYS A 247 3.43 25.69 19.54
C LYS A 247 4.27 24.63 20.28
N LEU A 248 5.34 24.15 19.61
CA LEU A 248 6.29 23.23 20.26
C LEU A 248 6.96 23.85 21.47
N ALA A 249 7.37 25.11 21.39
CA ALA A 249 7.93 25.85 22.54
C ALA A 249 6.92 25.93 23.70
N GLY A 250 5.62 25.91 23.40
CA GLY A 250 4.53 25.83 24.38
C GLY A 250 4.17 24.40 24.81
N GLY A 251 4.93 23.38 24.38
CA GLY A 251 4.68 21.98 24.73
C GLY A 251 3.58 21.29 23.88
N ILE A 252 3.12 21.93 22.82
CA ILE A 252 2.07 21.36 21.93
C ILE A 252 2.73 20.56 20.83
N MET A 253 2.81 19.24 20.99
CA MET A 253 3.54 18.32 20.11
C MET A 253 2.73 17.92 18.86
N ASN A 254 1.41 17.93 18.92
CA ASN A 254 0.54 17.85 17.75
C ASN A 254 0.07 19.26 17.38
N THR A 255 0.58 19.79 16.26
CA THR A 255 0.39 21.19 15.87
C THR A 255 -0.87 21.42 15.01
N HIS A 256 -1.80 20.48 14.96
CA HIS A 256 -3.08 20.64 14.27
C HIS A 256 -3.82 21.87 14.81
N SER A 257 -4.32 22.70 13.91
CA SER A 257 -5.18 23.83 14.30
C SER A 257 -6.62 23.34 14.31
N ARG A 258 -7.15 23.07 15.49
CA ARG A 258 -8.60 22.98 15.72
C ARG A 258 -9.06 24.28 16.34
#